data_e4584fbf4d543dcfb15ee4f52916209d
#
_entry.id   e4584fbf4d543dcfb15ee4f52916209d
#
_cell.length_a   1.000
_cell.length_b   1.000
_cell.length_c   1.000
_cell.angle_alpha   90.00
_cell.angle_beta   90.00
_cell.angle_gamma   90.00
#
_symmetry.space_group_name_H-M   'P 1'
#
loop_
_entity.id
_entity.type
_entity.pdbx_description
1 polymer ?
#
loop_
_entity_poly.entity_id
_entity_poly.type
_entity_poly.pdbx_seq_one_letter_code
_entity_poly.pdbx_strand_id
1 'polypeptide(L)'
;MANNPIPVYVFTGFLESGKTKFIQEILADPNFTENEVTALLCCEEGIEEYDEKWLAHYGTALVPIESEDRLTPNILKRIEQKYNPDRILVEYNGMWKLETLMQAFPSRWELYQIITTVDATTFEVYSNNIGPQMFEHITTADMVVFNRCTDALKEMLYK
;
A
#
# COMPACT_ATOMS: atom_id res chain seq x y z
N MET A 1 -16.05 4.17 -20.81
CA MET A 1 -15.63 2.96 -21.49
C MET A 1 -14.73 2.11 -20.60
N ALA A 2 -14.98 0.85 -20.65
CA ALA A 2 -14.44 -0.11 -19.71
C ALA A 2 -12.97 -0.48 -19.90
N ASN A 3 -12.26 0.13 -20.84
CA ASN A 3 -10.91 -0.30 -21.21
C ASN A 3 -9.78 0.60 -20.73
N ASN A 4 -10.11 1.63 -19.94
CA ASN A 4 -9.06 2.49 -19.37
C ASN A 4 -8.31 1.74 -18.27
N PRO A 5 -6.97 1.84 -18.22
CA PRO A 5 -6.24 1.23 -17.14
C PRO A 5 -6.61 1.82 -15.78
N ILE A 6 -6.61 0.97 -14.76
CA ILE A 6 -6.83 1.41 -13.39
C ILE A 6 -5.48 1.47 -12.70
N PRO A 7 -4.99 2.65 -12.32
CA PRO A 7 -3.69 2.74 -11.65
C PRO A 7 -3.73 2.14 -10.25
N VAL A 8 -2.69 1.40 -9.92
CA VAL A 8 -2.54 0.75 -8.62
C VAL A 8 -1.29 1.29 -7.93
N TYR A 9 -1.48 1.78 -6.71
CA TYR A 9 -0.40 2.26 -5.85
C TYR A 9 -0.24 1.28 -4.70
N VAL A 10 0.94 0.69 -4.54
CA VAL A 10 1.20 -0.31 -3.53
C VAL A 10 2.04 0.29 -2.41
N PHE A 11 1.55 0.17 -1.18
CA PHE A 11 2.24 0.65 0.02
C PHE A 11 2.68 -0.57 0.82
N THR A 12 3.99 -0.70 1.02
CA THR A 12 4.58 -1.84 1.73
C THR A 12 5.36 -1.37 2.94
N GLY A 13 5.83 -2.30 3.74
CA GLY A 13 6.59 -2.04 4.94
C GLY A 13 6.17 -2.97 6.06
N PHE A 14 6.94 -3.04 7.13
CA PHE A 14 6.54 -3.80 8.31
C PHE A 14 5.37 -3.15 9.03
N LEU A 15 4.69 -3.92 9.88
CA LEU A 15 3.70 -3.37 10.80
C LEU A 15 4.32 -2.20 11.58
N GLU A 16 3.51 -1.20 11.86
CA GLU A 16 3.93 -0.01 12.61
C GLU A 16 5.00 0.85 11.91
N SER A 17 5.25 0.61 10.62
CA SER A 17 6.16 1.47 9.86
C SER A 17 5.54 2.81 9.46
N GLY A 18 4.23 2.98 9.72
CA GLY A 18 3.52 4.20 9.37
C GLY A 18 2.77 4.14 8.05
N LYS A 19 2.58 2.94 7.47
CA LYS A 19 1.84 2.78 6.21
C LYS A 19 0.43 3.36 6.28
N THR A 20 -0.33 2.95 7.30
CA THR A 20 -1.72 3.38 7.46
C THR A 20 -1.83 4.89 7.54
N LYS A 21 -1.01 5.49 8.37
CA LYS A 21 -0.99 6.95 8.55
C LYS A 21 -0.60 7.67 7.27
N PHE A 22 0.40 7.15 6.57
CA PHE A 22 0.85 7.73 5.30
C PHE A 22 -0.25 7.67 4.24
N ILE A 23 -0.96 6.54 4.16
CA ILE A 23 -2.10 6.39 3.24
C ILE A 23 -3.20 7.39 3.59
N GLN A 24 -3.49 7.55 4.89
CA GLN A 24 -4.50 8.51 5.32
C GLN A 24 -4.12 9.94 4.94
N GLU A 25 -2.85 10.31 5.06
CA GLU A 25 -2.37 11.63 4.65
C GLU A 25 -2.55 11.86 3.14
N ILE A 26 -2.27 10.85 2.33
CA ILE A 26 -2.46 10.94 0.88
C ILE A 26 -3.95 11.07 0.54
N LEU A 27 -4.81 10.30 1.18
CA LEU A 27 -6.25 10.35 0.93
C LEU A 27 -6.86 11.69 1.33
N ALA A 28 -6.30 12.35 2.34
CA ALA A 28 -6.75 13.66 2.78
C ALA A 28 -6.29 14.80 1.86
N ASP A 29 -5.37 14.54 0.94
CA ASP A 29 -4.90 15.55 -0.01
C ASP A 29 -5.90 15.71 -1.15
N PRO A 30 -6.54 16.88 -1.30
CA PRO A 30 -7.53 17.07 -2.35
C PRO A 30 -6.97 16.96 -3.76
N ASN A 31 -5.69 17.25 -3.95
CA ASN A 31 -5.04 17.07 -5.26
C ASN A 31 -4.99 15.61 -5.68
N PHE A 32 -5.04 14.71 -4.72
CA PHE A 32 -4.99 13.27 -5.01
C PHE A 32 -6.39 12.66 -5.14
N THR A 33 -7.35 13.10 -4.32
CA THR A 33 -8.64 12.40 -4.16
C THR A 33 -9.82 13.08 -4.84
N GLU A 34 -9.69 14.33 -5.28
CA GLU A 34 -10.81 15.09 -5.81
C GLU A 34 -11.45 14.39 -7.01
N ASN A 35 -12.77 14.16 -6.91
CA ASN A 35 -13.61 13.59 -7.97
C ASN A 35 -13.23 12.16 -8.40
N GLU A 36 -12.48 11.42 -7.59
CA GLU A 36 -12.12 10.05 -7.93
C GLU A 36 -12.59 9.05 -6.88
N VAL A 37 -13.01 7.88 -7.35
CA VAL A 37 -13.38 6.76 -6.49
C VAL A 37 -12.16 5.88 -6.28
N THR A 38 -11.85 5.60 -5.02
CA THR A 38 -10.69 4.80 -4.64
C THR A 38 -11.14 3.52 -3.94
N ALA A 39 -10.57 2.39 -4.33
CA ALA A 39 -10.68 1.16 -3.56
C ALA A 39 -9.37 0.97 -2.79
N LEU A 40 -9.47 0.87 -1.47
CA LEU A 40 -8.32 0.64 -0.60
C LEU A 40 -8.33 -0.82 -0.17
N LEU A 41 -7.39 -1.60 -0.70
CA LEU A 41 -7.23 -2.99 -0.31
C LEU A 41 -6.30 -3.04 0.89
N CYS A 42 -6.83 -3.51 2.02
CA CYS A 42 -6.07 -3.62 3.25
C CYS A 42 -5.67 -5.07 3.46
N CYS A 43 -4.40 -5.37 3.26
CA CYS A 43 -3.84 -6.71 3.33
C CYS A 43 -3.13 -6.95 4.66
N GLU A 44 -3.35 -6.10 5.64
CA GLU A 44 -2.66 -6.17 6.91
C GLU A 44 -3.64 -6.28 8.06
N GLU A 45 -3.34 -7.14 9.03
CA GLU A 45 -4.05 -7.13 10.30
C GLU A 45 -3.42 -6.02 11.13
N GLY A 46 -4.02 -4.86 11.08
CA GLY A 46 -3.44 -3.67 11.67
C GLY A 46 -3.93 -3.39 13.07
N ILE A 47 -3.04 -2.81 13.85
CA ILE A 47 -3.37 -2.23 15.14
C ILE A 47 -4.18 -0.95 14.92
N GLU A 48 -3.92 -0.26 13.81
CA GLU A 48 -4.68 0.91 13.40
C GLU A 48 -5.77 0.50 12.43
N GLU A 49 -7.00 0.81 12.79
CA GLU A 49 -8.13 0.55 11.92
C GLU A 49 -8.54 1.82 11.19
N TYR A 50 -8.94 1.65 9.94
CA TYR A 50 -9.48 2.76 9.18
C TYR A 50 -10.92 3.03 9.61
N ASP A 51 -11.27 4.29 9.75
CA ASP A 51 -12.65 4.72 9.94
C ASP A 51 -13.33 4.74 8.58
N GLU A 52 -14.29 3.85 8.37
CA GLU A 52 -14.99 3.75 7.08
C GLU A 52 -15.76 5.03 6.72
N LYS A 53 -16.29 5.73 7.71
CA LYS A 53 -16.98 7.00 7.47
C LYS A 53 -16.01 8.07 6.98
N TRP A 54 -14.84 8.12 7.59
CA TRP A 54 -13.78 9.02 7.17
C TRP A 54 -13.33 8.72 5.75
N LEU A 55 -13.14 7.43 5.44
CA LEU A 55 -12.76 7.01 4.08
C LEU A 55 -13.83 7.36 3.06
N ALA A 56 -15.10 7.15 3.41
CA ALA A 56 -16.21 7.48 2.52
C ALA A 56 -16.25 8.97 2.18
N HIS A 57 -15.87 9.82 3.13
CA HIS A 57 -15.78 11.25 2.91
C HIS A 57 -14.79 11.59 1.78
N TYR A 58 -13.77 10.78 1.60
CA TYR A 58 -12.78 10.94 0.53
C TYR A 58 -13.02 10.02 -0.66
N GLY A 59 -14.24 9.52 -0.81
CA GLY A 59 -14.60 8.66 -1.94
C GLY A 59 -13.87 7.32 -1.96
N THR A 60 -13.52 6.80 -0.79
CA THR A 60 -12.72 5.59 -0.64
C THR A 60 -13.52 4.48 0.02
N ALA A 61 -13.48 3.29 -0.58
CA ALA A 61 -14.07 2.08 -0.03
C ALA A 61 -12.97 1.18 0.53
N LEU A 62 -13.15 0.70 1.76
CA LEU A 62 -12.20 -0.21 2.40
C LEU A 62 -12.53 -1.66 2.03
N VAL A 63 -11.53 -2.38 1.54
CA VAL A 63 -11.68 -3.78 1.16
C VAL A 63 -10.61 -4.59 1.87
N PRO A 64 -10.96 -5.30 2.96
CA PRO A 64 -9.99 -6.14 3.65
C PRO A 64 -9.65 -7.39 2.85
N ILE A 65 -8.37 -7.75 2.81
CA ILE A 65 -7.86 -8.99 2.24
C ILE A 65 -7.19 -9.74 3.38
N GLU A 66 -7.85 -10.75 3.89
CA GLU A 66 -7.48 -11.39 5.15
C GLU A 66 -6.26 -12.30 5.05
N SER A 67 -5.98 -12.83 3.87
CA SER A 67 -4.83 -13.74 3.69
C SER A 67 -4.29 -13.64 2.28
N GLU A 68 -3.03 -14.05 2.12
CA GLU A 68 -2.36 -14.05 0.81
C GLU A 68 -3.10 -14.93 -0.20
N ASP A 69 -3.74 -16.00 0.25
CA ASP A 69 -4.51 -16.90 -0.59
C ASP A 69 -5.72 -16.23 -1.26
N ARG A 70 -6.19 -15.12 -0.69
CA ARG A 70 -7.29 -14.36 -1.25
C ARG A 70 -6.89 -13.47 -2.42
N LEU A 71 -5.60 -13.32 -2.68
CA LEU A 71 -5.13 -12.54 -3.82
C LEU A 71 -5.18 -13.39 -5.09
N THR A 72 -6.33 -13.39 -5.72
CA THR A 72 -6.56 -14.09 -6.98
C THR A 72 -7.19 -13.14 -8.00
N PRO A 73 -6.98 -13.38 -9.31
CA PRO A 73 -7.61 -12.54 -10.32
C PRO A 73 -9.12 -12.46 -10.19
N ASN A 74 -9.77 -13.55 -9.79
CA ASN A 74 -11.22 -13.58 -9.65
C ASN A 74 -11.71 -12.67 -8.52
N ILE A 75 -11.04 -12.68 -7.37
CA ILE A 75 -11.42 -11.84 -6.23
C ILE A 75 -11.20 -10.37 -6.57
N LEU A 76 -10.06 -10.05 -7.16
CA LEU A 76 -9.76 -8.66 -7.52
C LEU A 76 -10.70 -8.17 -8.62
N LYS A 77 -11.09 -9.02 -9.56
CA LYS A 77 -12.07 -8.67 -10.58
C LYS A 77 -13.44 -8.36 -9.98
N ARG A 78 -13.85 -9.11 -8.96
CA ARG A 78 -15.10 -8.84 -8.25
C ARG A 78 -15.06 -7.49 -7.54
N ILE A 79 -13.93 -7.13 -6.97
CA ILE A 79 -13.74 -5.82 -6.33
C ILE A 79 -13.88 -4.71 -7.36
N GLU A 80 -13.25 -4.87 -8.52
CA GLU A 80 -13.37 -3.92 -9.61
C GLU A 80 -14.83 -3.73 -10.02
N GLN A 81 -15.56 -4.82 -10.16
CA GLN A 81 -16.96 -4.77 -10.57
C GLN A 81 -17.87 -4.15 -9.50
N LYS A 82 -17.60 -4.44 -8.24
CA LYS A 82 -18.42 -3.95 -7.14
C LYS A 82 -18.25 -2.45 -6.89
N TYR A 83 -17.03 -1.96 -6.92
CA TYR A 83 -16.74 -0.59 -6.53
C TYR A 83 -16.50 0.34 -7.73
N ASN A 84 -16.22 -0.22 -8.89
CA ASN A 84 -15.92 0.54 -10.11
C ASN A 84 -14.91 1.68 -9.82
N PRO A 85 -13.75 1.39 -9.27
CA PRO A 85 -12.82 2.43 -8.84
C PRO A 85 -12.09 3.07 -10.01
N ASP A 86 -11.72 4.34 -9.82
CA ASP A 86 -10.83 5.04 -10.75
C ASP A 86 -9.37 4.71 -10.48
N ARG A 87 -9.07 4.31 -9.23
CA ARG A 87 -7.72 3.90 -8.82
C ARG A 87 -7.80 2.96 -7.64
N ILE A 88 -6.69 2.29 -7.38
CA ILE A 88 -6.61 1.31 -6.28
C ILE A 88 -5.38 1.63 -5.46
N LEU A 89 -5.56 1.70 -4.14
CA LEU A 89 -4.47 1.74 -3.18
C LEU A 89 -4.42 0.38 -2.49
N VAL A 90 -3.23 -0.16 -2.33
CA VAL A 90 -3.03 -1.43 -1.65
C VAL A 90 -2.11 -1.21 -0.45
N GLU A 91 -2.64 -1.38 0.76
CA GLU A 91 -1.80 -1.47 1.95
C GLU A 91 -1.35 -2.91 2.07
N TYR A 92 -0.17 -3.20 1.53
CA TYR A 92 0.31 -4.56 1.38
C TYR A 92 1.05 -5.04 2.62
N ASN A 93 0.88 -6.32 2.93
CA ASN A 93 1.56 -6.96 4.05
C ASN A 93 3.03 -7.16 3.70
N GLY A 94 3.93 -6.63 4.53
CA GLY A 94 5.37 -6.73 4.31
C GLY A 94 5.92 -8.15 4.35
N MET A 95 5.14 -9.10 4.88
CA MET A 95 5.53 -10.51 4.94
C MET A 95 5.04 -11.33 3.75
N TRP A 96 4.20 -10.76 2.90
CA TRP A 96 3.69 -11.44 1.71
C TRP A 96 4.58 -11.11 0.51
N LYS A 97 4.51 -11.98 -0.51
CA LYS A 97 5.31 -11.79 -1.72
C LYS A 97 4.65 -10.78 -2.65
N LEU A 98 5.43 -9.85 -3.17
CA LEU A 98 4.95 -8.90 -4.17
C LEU A 98 4.48 -9.61 -5.45
N GLU A 99 5.16 -10.69 -5.82
CA GLU A 99 4.79 -11.49 -6.98
C GLU A 99 3.35 -11.99 -6.90
N THR A 100 2.90 -12.41 -5.71
CA THR A 100 1.53 -12.87 -5.50
C THR A 100 0.53 -11.78 -5.89
N LEU A 101 0.79 -10.55 -5.47
CA LEU A 101 -0.08 -9.43 -5.80
C LEU A 101 -0.08 -9.15 -7.31
N MET A 102 1.12 -9.09 -7.92
CA MET A 102 1.25 -8.76 -9.33
C MET A 102 0.56 -9.79 -10.23
N GLN A 103 0.67 -11.06 -9.89
CA GLN A 103 0.03 -12.13 -10.65
C GLN A 103 -1.49 -12.14 -10.50
N ALA A 104 -2.01 -11.51 -9.45
CA ALA A 104 -3.44 -11.44 -9.21
C ALA A 104 -4.13 -10.29 -9.93
N PHE A 105 -3.39 -9.35 -10.52
CA PHE A 105 -3.97 -8.18 -11.16
C PHE A 105 -4.87 -8.57 -12.35
N PRO A 106 -6.13 -8.11 -12.35
CA PRO A 106 -6.94 -8.18 -13.57
C PRO A 106 -6.33 -7.35 -14.70
N SER A 107 -6.79 -7.59 -15.91
CA SER A 107 -6.19 -7.02 -17.12
C SER A 107 -6.13 -5.49 -17.15
N ARG A 108 -7.10 -4.82 -16.50
CA ARG A 108 -7.15 -3.34 -16.49
C ARG A 108 -6.27 -2.72 -15.42
N TRP A 109 -5.81 -3.51 -14.44
CA TRP A 109 -5.01 -2.99 -13.33
C TRP A 109 -3.57 -2.82 -13.78
N GLU A 110 -3.05 -1.63 -13.57
CA GLU A 110 -1.68 -1.31 -13.96
C GLU A 110 -0.93 -0.76 -12.76
N LEU A 111 0.21 -1.38 -12.45
CA LEU A 111 1.04 -0.91 -11.35
C LEU A 111 1.64 0.45 -11.70
N TYR A 112 1.32 1.45 -10.88
CA TYR A 112 1.85 2.80 -11.05
C TYR A 112 3.07 3.05 -10.19
N GLN A 113 2.99 2.67 -8.91
CA GLN A 113 4.08 2.97 -7.99
C GLN A 113 4.07 2.00 -6.82
N ILE A 114 5.26 1.62 -6.36
CA ILE A 114 5.46 0.88 -5.12
C ILE A 114 6.15 1.82 -4.14
N ILE A 115 5.52 2.04 -3.00
CA ILE A 115 6.04 2.92 -1.95
C ILE A 115 6.25 2.08 -0.70
N THR A 116 7.48 2.06 -0.21
CA THR A 116 7.81 1.32 1.02
C THR A 116 8.03 2.30 2.16
N THR A 117 7.29 2.12 3.26
CA THR A 117 7.50 2.91 4.48
C THR A 117 8.42 2.16 5.43
N VAL A 118 9.33 2.89 6.05
CA VAL A 118 10.30 2.35 6.98
C VAL A 118 10.32 3.24 8.21
N ASP A 119 10.28 2.61 9.40
CA ASP A 119 10.49 3.34 10.64
C ASP A 119 11.99 3.55 10.82
N ALA A 120 12.44 4.80 10.68
CA ALA A 120 13.85 5.13 10.73
C ALA A 120 14.49 4.82 12.09
N THR A 121 13.69 4.84 13.17
CA THR A 121 14.19 4.56 14.51
C THR A 121 14.57 3.08 14.70
N THR A 122 13.97 2.19 13.91
CA THR A 122 14.21 0.75 13.99
C THR A 122 14.92 0.19 12.78
N PHE A 123 15.22 1.03 11.79
CA PHE A 123 15.81 0.60 10.52
C PHE A 123 17.11 -0.17 10.70
N GLU A 124 17.98 0.30 11.57
CA GLU A 124 19.28 -0.34 11.82
C GLU A 124 19.11 -1.77 12.35
N VAL A 125 18.12 -1.98 13.24
CA VAL A 125 17.81 -3.31 13.77
C VAL A 125 17.28 -4.20 12.65
N TYR A 126 16.34 -3.69 11.86
CA TYR A 126 15.71 -4.45 10.78
C TYR A 126 16.70 -4.75 9.65
N SER A 127 17.62 -3.85 9.35
CA SER A 127 18.57 -4.06 8.25
C SER A 127 19.50 -5.25 8.50
N ASN A 128 19.72 -5.62 9.75
CA ASN A 128 20.55 -6.77 10.12
C ASN A 128 19.77 -8.08 10.18
N ASN A 129 18.44 -8.01 10.26
CA ASN A 129 17.58 -9.18 10.46
C ASN A 129 16.43 -9.25 9.45
N ILE A 130 16.59 -8.55 8.35
CA ILE A 130 15.52 -8.44 7.36
C ILE A 130 15.30 -9.76 6.64
N GLY A 131 14.03 -10.17 6.52
CA GLY A 131 13.67 -11.36 5.78
C GLY A 131 13.71 -11.14 4.27
N PRO A 132 13.76 -12.24 3.48
CA PRO A 132 13.81 -12.12 2.02
C PRO A 132 12.67 -11.30 1.42
N GLN A 133 11.47 -11.42 1.96
CA GLN A 133 10.31 -10.69 1.45
C GLN A 133 10.45 -9.19 1.65
N MET A 134 10.92 -8.76 2.82
CA MET A 134 11.09 -7.33 3.08
C MET A 134 12.24 -6.76 2.25
N PHE A 135 13.31 -7.51 2.09
CA PHE A 135 14.40 -7.10 1.21
C PHE A 135 13.91 -6.89 -0.22
N GLU A 136 13.07 -7.82 -0.71
CA GLU A 136 12.43 -7.68 -2.02
C GLU A 136 11.57 -6.41 -2.09
N HIS A 137 10.77 -6.15 -1.05
CA HIS A 137 9.91 -4.96 -1.03
C HIS A 137 10.72 -3.67 -1.10
N ILE A 138 11.82 -3.60 -0.36
CA ILE A 138 12.67 -2.41 -0.37
C ILE A 138 13.38 -2.24 -1.71
N THR A 139 13.93 -3.32 -2.26
CA THR A 139 14.71 -3.25 -3.50
C THR A 139 13.86 -3.03 -4.75
N THR A 140 12.59 -3.42 -4.71
CA THR A 140 11.66 -3.21 -5.83
C THR A 140 10.84 -1.95 -5.70
N ALA A 141 10.94 -1.23 -4.58
CA ALA A 141 10.17 0.00 -4.37
C ALA A 141 10.63 1.12 -5.28
N ASP A 142 9.66 1.86 -5.82
CA ASP A 142 9.93 3.09 -6.57
C ASP A 142 10.28 4.24 -5.64
N MET A 143 9.78 4.19 -4.40
CA MET A 143 10.01 5.21 -3.39
C MET A 143 10.07 4.54 -2.02
N VAL A 144 11.03 4.96 -1.21
CA VAL A 144 11.14 4.52 0.19
C VAL A 144 10.94 5.74 1.08
N VAL A 145 9.97 5.65 1.99
CA VAL A 145 9.63 6.73 2.92
C VAL A 145 10.05 6.34 4.32
N PHE A 146 10.91 7.15 4.93
CA PHE A 146 11.37 6.92 6.30
C PHE A 146 10.55 7.75 7.27
N ASN A 147 9.84 7.07 8.17
CA ASN A 147 9.08 7.69 9.25
C ASN A 147 9.94 7.84 10.50
N ARG A 148 9.60 8.79 11.35
CA ARG A 148 10.26 9.03 12.63
C ARG A 148 11.76 9.29 12.48
N CYS A 149 12.13 9.98 11.40
CA CYS A 149 13.53 10.27 11.11
C CYS A 149 14.03 11.45 11.93
N THR A 150 15.13 11.26 12.69
CA THR A 150 15.84 12.33 13.37
C THR A 150 16.99 12.81 12.51
N ASP A 151 17.61 13.96 12.85
CA ASP A 151 18.74 14.48 12.09
C ASP A 151 19.91 13.50 12.08
N ALA A 152 20.19 12.84 13.20
CA ALA A 152 21.24 11.83 13.30
C ALA A 152 20.95 10.63 12.40
N LEU A 153 19.69 10.19 12.37
CA LEU A 153 19.26 9.09 11.52
C LEU A 153 19.31 9.47 10.03
N LYS A 154 18.98 10.71 9.69
CA LYS A 154 19.10 11.20 8.32
C LYS A 154 20.52 11.10 7.82
N GLU A 155 21.50 11.52 8.61
CA GLU A 155 22.91 11.40 8.25
C GLU A 155 23.31 9.95 8.02
N MET A 156 22.87 9.04 8.87
CA MET A 156 23.15 7.61 8.72
C MET A 156 22.54 7.04 7.44
N LEU A 157 21.31 7.43 7.12
CA LEU A 157 20.59 6.88 5.96
C LEU A 157 21.13 7.40 4.62
N TYR A 158 21.76 8.56 4.59
CA TYR A 158 22.27 9.15 3.36
C TYR A 158 23.76 8.88 3.14
N LYS A 159 24.38 8.05 3.96
CA LYS A 159 25.78 7.66 3.78
C LYS A 159 25.95 6.52 2.77
#